data_75ca37475a4e996db1f844e70cd457ba
#
_entry.id   75ca37475a4e996db1f844e70cd457ba
#
_cell.length_a   1.000
_cell.length_b   1.000
_cell.length_c   1.000
_cell.angle_alpha   90.00
_cell.angle_beta   90.00
_cell.angle_gamma   90.00
#
_symmetry.space_group_name_H-M   'P 1'
#
loop_
_entity.id
_entity.type
_entity.pdbx_description
1 polymer ?
#
loop_
_entity_poly.entity_id
_entity_poly.type
_entity_poly.pdbx_seq_one_letter_code
_entity_poly.pdbx_strand_id
1 'polypeptide(L)'
;MKDVLTGKLVRLSAFDPEEMSKSWPRWILNSEYFRLLFSSARPLYSPKAELKWMEEEVGEMSPANYSFGIRTLAEDKLIGELGLEVVDWSGREAFVGLGIGESEYWSKGYGTDIMNILLRFAFTELNLKRVSLGVFEYNPRAIRSYEKAGFRHEGRLRSLLHREGRRWDNLFMGILREEWLELHHESPSARTGVG
;
A
#
# COMPACT_ATOMS: atom_id res chain seq x y z
N MET A 1 -16.03 4.99 -18.66
CA MET A 1 -15.69 4.70 -17.24
C MET A 1 -14.22 5.01 -17.02
N LYS A 2 -13.87 5.65 -15.92
CA LYS A 2 -12.47 5.90 -15.56
C LYS A 2 -11.90 4.58 -15.04
N ASP A 3 -10.69 4.20 -15.46
CA ASP A 3 -10.04 2.98 -15.00
C ASP A 3 -9.84 3.03 -13.48
N VAL A 4 -10.34 1.99 -12.80
CA VAL A 4 -10.31 1.89 -11.34
C VAL A 4 -8.88 1.76 -10.81
N LEU A 5 -7.97 1.16 -11.57
CA LEU A 5 -6.60 0.90 -11.17
C LEU A 5 -5.61 2.00 -11.59
N THR A 6 -6.08 3.12 -12.13
CA THR A 6 -5.24 4.23 -12.59
C THR A 6 -5.50 5.50 -11.79
N GLY A 7 -4.43 6.10 -11.25
CA GLY A 7 -4.41 7.32 -10.46
C GLY A 7 -4.02 8.56 -11.27
N LYS A 8 -3.31 9.49 -10.60
CA LYS A 8 -2.76 10.71 -11.21
C LYS A 8 -1.29 10.55 -11.59
N LEU A 9 -0.54 9.76 -10.84
CA LEU A 9 0.91 9.56 -10.97
C LEU A 9 1.25 8.13 -11.33
N VAL A 10 0.42 7.18 -10.88
CA VAL A 10 0.67 5.74 -11.04
C VAL A 10 -0.58 4.97 -11.50
N ARG A 11 -0.32 3.75 -11.91
CA ARG A 11 -1.32 2.70 -12.08
C ARG A 11 -0.92 1.44 -11.32
N LEU A 12 -1.89 0.65 -10.91
CA LEU A 12 -1.67 -0.70 -10.41
C LEU A 12 -1.71 -1.67 -11.60
N SER A 13 -0.75 -2.58 -11.65
CA SER A 13 -0.69 -3.66 -12.65
C SER A 13 -0.76 -5.01 -11.95
N ALA A 14 -0.95 -6.08 -12.70
CA ALA A 14 -0.73 -7.42 -12.16
C ALA A 14 0.67 -7.51 -11.54
N PHE A 15 0.77 -8.26 -10.44
CA PHE A 15 2.05 -8.62 -9.86
C PHE A 15 2.71 -9.65 -10.77
N ASP A 16 3.88 -9.34 -11.29
CA ASP A 16 4.69 -10.22 -12.13
C ASP A 16 5.91 -10.68 -11.32
N PRO A 17 5.97 -11.96 -10.89
CA PRO A 17 7.08 -12.48 -10.11
C PRO A 17 8.42 -12.36 -10.82
N GLU A 18 8.46 -12.57 -12.14
CA GLU A 18 9.70 -12.51 -12.91
C GLU A 18 10.26 -11.08 -12.94
N GLU A 19 9.42 -10.08 -13.19
CA GLU A 19 9.83 -8.68 -13.18
C GLU A 19 10.16 -8.20 -11.77
N MET A 20 9.34 -8.56 -10.79
CA MET A 20 9.55 -8.20 -9.40
C MET A 20 10.88 -8.76 -8.85
N SER A 21 11.21 -10.00 -9.17
CA SER A 21 12.46 -10.64 -8.74
C SER A 21 13.72 -9.95 -9.26
N LYS A 22 13.63 -9.16 -10.33
CA LYS A 22 14.73 -8.33 -10.85
C LYS A 22 14.92 -7.02 -10.06
N SER A 23 13.83 -6.48 -9.53
CA SER A 23 13.81 -5.19 -8.82
C SER A 23 13.93 -5.34 -7.30
N TRP A 24 13.25 -6.32 -6.74
CA TRP A 24 13.17 -6.58 -5.30
C TRP A 24 14.52 -6.72 -4.59
N PRO A 25 15.49 -7.51 -5.09
CA PRO A 25 16.79 -7.64 -4.41
C PRO A 25 17.51 -6.30 -4.25
N ARG A 26 17.38 -5.40 -5.23
CA ARG A 26 17.94 -4.05 -5.17
C ARG A 26 17.22 -3.19 -4.13
N TRP A 27 15.90 -3.29 -4.03
CA TRP A 27 15.12 -2.53 -3.07
C TRP A 27 15.41 -2.97 -1.63
N ILE A 28 15.45 -4.27 -1.36
CA ILE A 28 15.75 -4.78 -0.01
C ILE A 28 17.21 -4.54 0.41
N LEU A 29 18.13 -4.30 -0.54
CA LEU A 29 19.49 -3.87 -0.23
C LEU A 29 19.54 -2.44 0.31
N ASN A 30 18.54 -1.61 0.01
CA ASN A 30 18.39 -0.31 0.66
C ASN A 30 17.92 -0.52 2.11
N SER A 31 18.83 -0.28 3.06
CA SER A 31 18.57 -0.51 4.48
C SER A 31 17.44 0.35 5.03
N GLU A 32 17.25 1.57 4.51
CA GLU A 32 16.14 2.43 4.91
C GLU A 32 14.82 1.83 4.45
N TYR A 33 14.70 1.44 3.18
CA TYR A 33 13.50 0.81 2.64
C TYR A 33 13.10 -0.43 3.46
N PHE A 34 14.05 -1.34 3.66
CA PHE A 34 13.80 -2.58 4.38
C PHE A 34 13.32 -2.32 5.82
N ARG A 35 13.98 -1.39 6.51
CA ARG A 35 13.62 -1.02 7.89
C ARG A 35 12.24 -0.36 8.03
N LEU A 36 11.80 0.35 7.01
CA LEU A 36 10.49 1.01 7.00
C LEU A 36 9.35 0.02 6.72
N LEU A 37 9.65 -1.13 6.11
CA LEU A 37 8.65 -2.11 5.69
C LEU A 37 8.58 -3.33 6.62
N PHE A 38 9.73 -3.82 7.12
CA PHE A 38 9.82 -5.08 7.86
C PHE A 38 10.30 -4.90 9.30
N SER A 39 9.75 -5.75 10.19
CA SER A 39 10.19 -5.84 11.59
C SER A 39 11.38 -6.80 11.79
N SER A 40 11.54 -7.76 10.91
CA SER A 40 12.59 -8.79 10.97
C SER A 40 13.96 -8.28 10.56
N ALA A 41 15.00 -9.08 10.81
CA ALA A 41 16.30 -8.90 10.18
C ALA A 41 16.21 -9.19 8.67
N ARG A 42 16.99 -8.45 7.88
CA ARG A 42 16.99 -8.62 6.43
C ARG A 42 17.57 -9.98 6.04
N PRO A 43 16.78 -10.86 5.39
CA PRO A 43 17.33 -12.03 4.74
C PRO A 43 18.10 -11.61 3.47
N LEU A 44 19.14 -12.35 3.13
CA LEU A 44 19.88 -12.17 1.87
C LEU A 44 19.66 -13.43 1.04
N TYR A 45 18.71 -13.38 0.15
CA TYR A 45 18.42 -14.46 -0.78
C TYR A 45 19.04 -14.19 -2.15
N SER A 46 19.35 -15.27 -2.89
CA SER A 46 19.72 -15.15 -4.29
C SER A 46 18.51 -14.77 -5.14
N PRO A 47 18.70 -14.10 -6.30
CA PRO A 47 17.57 -13.79 -7.19
C PRO A 47 16.69 -15.01 -7.55
N LYS A 48 17.32 -16.18 -7.67
CA LYS A 48 16.59 -17.44 -7.93
C LYS A 48 15.71 -17.86 -6.74
N ALA A 49 16.20 -17.67 -5.51
CA ALA A 49 15.42 -18.00 -4.31
C ALA A 49 14.27 -17.00 -4.12
N GLU A 50 14.51 -15.73 -4.41
CA GLU A 50 13.47 -14.68 -4.40
C GLU A 50 12.36 -14.96 -5.43
N LEU A 51 12.75 -15.32 -6.67
CA LEU A 51 11.77 -15.66 -7.71
C LEU A 51 10.91 -16.85 -7.27
N LYS A 52 11.55 -17.93 -6.78
CA LYS A 52 10.82 -19.11 -6.31
C LYS A 52 9.82 -18.77 -5.20
N TRP A 53 10.26 -17.98 -4.22
CA TRP A 53 9.39 -17.53 -3.14
C TRP A 53 8.21 -16.71 -3.67
N MET A 54 8.44 -15.77 -4.60
CA MET A 54 7.39 -14.97 -5.20
C MET A 54 6.40 -15.80 -6.04
N GLU A 55 6.89 -16.80 -6.77
CA GLU A 55 6.04 -17.73 -7.53
C GLU A 55 5.17 -18.59 -6.62
N GLU A 56 5.71 -19.05 -5.49
CA GLU A 56 4.96 -19.81 -4.47
C GLU A 56 3.90 -18.92 -3.79
N GLU A 57 4.26 -17.70 -3.41
CA GLU A 57 3.34 -16.75 -2.77
C GLU A 57 2.17 -16.33 -3.67
N VAL A 58 2.44 -16.08 -4.96
CA VAL A 58 1.43 -15.70 -5.95
C VAL A 58 0.71 -16.92 -6.52
N GLY A 59 1.37 -18.08 -6.55
CA GLY A 59 0.84 -19.33 -7.11
C GLY A 59 -0.34 -19.90 -6.32
N GLU A 60 -0.44 -19.59 -5.03
CA GLU A 60 -1.64 -19.82 -4.23
C GLU A 60 -2.62 -18.65 -4.39
N MET A 61 -3.24 -18.56 -5.57
CA MET A 61 -4.30 -17.57 -5.80
C MET A 61 -5.44 -17.76 -4.80
N SER A 62 -5.37 -17.02 -3.70
CA SER A 62 -6.45 -16.92 -2.74
C SER A 62 -7.41 -15.81 -3.17
N PRO A 63 -8.73 -16.03 -3.16
CA PRO A 63 -9.69 -14.95 -3.41
C PRO A 63 -9.63 -13.84 -2.35
N ALA A 64 -8.82 -14.02 -1.32
CA ALA A 64 -8.60 -13.03 -0.27
C ALA A 64 -7.35 -12.14 -0.50
N ASN A 65 -6.43 -12.56 -1.39
CA ASN A 65 -5.17 -11.86 -1.59
C ASN A 65 -5.09 -11.20 -2.96
N TYR A 66 -4.84 -9.90 -2.95
CA TYR A 66 -4.66 -9.08 -4.14
C TYR A 66 -3.26 -8.46 -4.12
N SER A 67 -2.40 -8.88 -5.05
CA SER A 67 -1.03 -8.37 -5.17
C SER A 67 -0.88 -7.58 -6.47
N PHE A 68 -0.27 -6.40 -6.38
CA PHE A 68 -0.10 -5.49 -7.51
C PHE A 68 1.33 -5.00 -7.62
N GLY A 69 1.80 -4.84 -8.85
CA GLY A 69 2.93 -3.98 -9.17
C GLY A 69 2.48 -2.52 -9.27
N ILE A 70 3.31 -1.60 -8.82
CA ILE A 70 3.06 -0.15 -8.91
C ILE A 70 3.90 0.42 -10.03
N ARG A 71 3.26 1.01 -11.05
CA ARG A 71 3.94 1.59 -12.21
C ARG A 71 3.67 3.08 -12.34
N THR A 72 4.69 3.85 -12.69
CA THR A 72 4.52 5.26 -13.02
C THR A 72 3.74 5.43 -14.33
N LEU A 73 2.90 6.46 -14.42
CA LEU A 73 2.22 6.80 -15.68
C LEU A 73 3.15 7.42 -16.71
N ALA A 74 4.22 8.09 -16.24
CA ALA A 74 5.13 8.82 -17.13
C ALA A 74 6.02 7.88 -17.95
N GLU A 75 6.52 6.81 -17.36
CA GLU A 75 7.56 5.96 -17.97
C GLU A 75 7.20 4.47 -17.92
N ASP A 76 6.05 4.13 -17.37
CA ASP A 76 5.61 2.75 -17.11
C ASP A 76 6.61 1.94 -16.25
N LYS A 77 7.44 2.64 -15.49
CA LYS A 77 8.47 2.05 -14.65
C LYS A 77 7.86 1.39 -13.41
N LEU A 78 8.23 0.15 -13.14
CA LEU A 78 7.91 -0.53 -11.88
C LEU A 78 8.69 0.12 -10.73
N ILE A 79 7.98 0.64 -9.73
CA ILE A 79 8.57 1.39 -8.61
C ILE A 79 8.28 0.79 -7.24
N GLY A 80 7.42 -0.21 -7.15
CA GLY A 80 7.02 -0.79 -5.88
C GLY A 80 5.97 -1.85 -6.02
N GLU A 81 5.44 -2.24 -4.88
CA GLU A 81 4.41 -3.27 -4.74
C GLU A 81 3.32 -2.84 -3.76
N LEU A 82 2.16 -3.43 -3.91
CA LEU A 82 1.00 -3.25 -3.04
C LEU A 82 0.32 -4.59 -2.83
N GLY A 83 0.10 -4.96 -1.57
CA GLY A 83 -0.71 -6.12 -1.18
C GLY A 83 -1.96 -5.69 -0.45
N LEU A 84 -3.10 -6.30 -0.78
CA LEU A 84 -4.34 -6.17 -0.04
C LEU A 84 -4.83 -7.58 0.33
N GLU A 85 -4.88 -7.87 1.62
CA GLU A 85 -5.38 -9.13 2.17
C GLU A 85 -6.76 -8.90 2.80
N VAL A 86 -7.78 -9.59 2.28
CA VAL A 86 -9.10 -9.61 2.91
C VAL A 86 -9.05 -10.59 4.07
N VAL A 87 -8.98 -10.04 5.28
CA VAL A 87 -8.83 -10.81 6.53
C VAL A 87 -10.15 -11.40 7.02
N ASP A 88 -11.27 -10.77 6.66
CA ASP A 88 -12.61 -11.25 6.97
C ASP A 88 -13.63 -10.80 5.91
N TRP A 89 -14.15 -11.74 5.14
CA TRP A 89 -15.22 -11.49 4.18
C TRP A 89 -16.58 -11.23 4.85
N SER A 90 -16.83 -11.76 6.04
CA SER A 90 -18.06 -11.49 6.78
C SER A 90 -18.10 -10.06 7.28
N GLY A 91 -17.01 -9.57 7.86
CA GLY A 91 -16.81 -8.19 8.25
C GLY A 91 -16.52 -7.26 7.09
N ARG A 92 -16.12 -7.81 5.93
CA ARG A 92 -15.67 -7.05 4.75
C ARG A 92 -14.48 -6.15 5.08
N GLU A 93 -13.47 -6.74 5.73
CA GLU A 93 -12.28 -6.07 6.21
C GLU A 93 -11.05 -6.56 5.47
N ALA A 94 -10.14 -5.63 5.15
CA ALA A 94 -8.85 -5.95 4.58
C ALA A 94 -7.70 -5.22 5.27
N PHE A 95 -6.51 -5.82 5.16
CA PHE A 95 -5.25 -5.22 5.59
C PHE A 95 -4.39 -4.92 4.38
N VAL A 96 -3.73 -3.76 4.35
CA VAL A 96 -2.89 -3.33 3.23
C VAL A 96 -1.44 -3.20 3.63
N GLY A 97 -0.55 -3.69 2.75
CA GLY A 97 0.88 -3.43 2.75
C GLY A 97 1.30 -2.67 1.50
N LEU A 98 2.14 -1.65 1.65
CA LEU A 98 2.63 -0.81 0.57
C LEU A 98 4.13 -0.61 0.67
N GLY A 99 4.86 -0.93 -0.40
CA GLY A 99 6.28 -0.66 -0.56
C GLY A 99 6.60 0.11 -1.83
N ILE A 100 7.19 1.32 -1.72
CA ILE A 100 7.81 2.03 -2.85
C ILE A 100 9.31 1.80 -2.76
N GLY A 101 9.82 0.87 -3.57
CA GLY A 101 11.23 0.44 -3.54
C GLY A 101 12.19 1.46 -4.15
N GLU A 102 11.72 2.27 -5.10
CA GLU A 102 12.50 3.32 -5.73
C GLU A 102 12.45 4.61 -4.90
N SER A 103 13.53 4.90 -4.15
CA SER A 103 13.58 6.03 -3.20
C SER A 103 13.42 7.40 -3.86
N GLU A 104 13.73 7.52 -5.14
CA GLU A 104 13.56 8.76 -5.91
C GLU A 104 12.10 9.22 -6.03
N TYR A 105 11.13 8.33 -5.80
CA TYR A 105 9.70 8.63 -5.81
C TYR A 105 9.13 8.95 -4.42
N TRP A 106 9.95 8.88 -3.37
CA TRP A 106 9.51 9.19 -2.02
C TRP A 106 9.22 10.68 -1.83
N SER A 107 8.26 10.99 -0.95
CA SER A 107 7.84 12.36 -0.59
C SER A 107 7.30 13.21 -1.76
N LYS A 108 6.94 12.60 -2.88
CA LYS A 108 6.44 13.27 -4.09
C LYS A 108 4.95 13.00 -4.39
N GLY A 109 4.19 12.49 -3.40
CA GLY A 109 2.76 12.24 -3.54
C GLY A 109 2.37 10.84 -4.05
N TYR A 110 3.34 10.04 -4.49
CA TYR A 110 3.08 8.69 -5.03
C TYR A 110 2.35 7.80 -4.05
N GLY A 111 2.78 7.73 -2.79
CA GLY A 111 2.12 6.90 -1.77
C GLY A 111 0.67 7.27 -1.54
N THR A 112 0.33 8.57 -1.52
CA THR A 112 -1.06 9.02 -1.40
C THR A 112 -1.88 8.65 -2.64
N ASP A 113 -1.31 8.77 -3.84
CA ASP A 113 -2.00 8.40 -5.09
C ASP A 113 -2.30 6.89 -5.13
N ILE A 114 -1.32 6.07 -4.74
CA ILE A 114 -1.48 4.60 -4.63
C ILE A 114 -2.62 4.25 -3.67
N MET A 115 -2.62 4.85 -2.46
CA MET A 115 -3.67 4.57 -1.47
C MET A 115 -5.06 5.00 -1.96
N ASN A 116 -5.17 6.12 -2.70
CA ASN A 116 -6.44 6.54 -3.29
C ASN A 116 -6.95 5.55 -4.36
N ILE A 117 -6.06 4.96 -5.15
CA ILE A 117 -6.43 3.91 -6.12
C ILE A 117 -6.91 2.68 -5.37
N LEU A 118 -6.13 2.23 -4.37
CA LEU A 118 -6.48 1.06 -3.58
C LEU A 118 -7.83 1.20 -2.88
N LEU A 119 -8.07 2.32 -2.20
CA LEU A 119 -9.34 2.54 -1.50
C LEU A 119 -10.53 2.57 -2.46
N ARG A 120 -10.37 3.16 -3.63
CA ARG A 120 -11.38 3.09 -4.68
C ARG A 120 -11.67 1.64 -5.07
N PHE A 121 -10.64 0.84 -5.38
CA PHE A 121 -10.79 -0.56 -5.69
C PHE A 121 -11.45 -1.35 -4.55
N ALA A 122 -10.95 -1.18 -3.32
CA ALA A 122 -11.46 -1.88 -2.14
C ALA A 122 -12.94 -1.59 -1.87
N PHE A 123 -13.35 -0.33 -1.97
CA PHE A 123 -14.70 0.09 -1.62
C PHE A 123 -15.72 0.01 -2.75
N THR A 124 -15.28 0.10 -4.03
CA THR A 124 -16.21 0.05 -5.17
C THR A 124 -16.27 -1.30 -5.86
N GLU A 125 -15.13 -2.01 -5.99
CA GLU A 125 -15.09 -3.30 -6.67
C GLU A 125 -15.23 -4.48 -5.71
N LEU A 126 -14.49 -4.45 -4.57
CA LEU A 126 -14.57 -5.52 -3.58
C LEU A 126 -15.69 -5.32 -2.54
N ASN A 127 -16.34 -4.14 -2.57
CA ASN A 127 -17.41 -3.79 -1.63
C ASN A 127 -17.01 -3.96 -0.15
N LEU A 128 -15.75 -3.70 0.16
CA LEU A 128 -15.27 -3.76 1.55
C LEU A 128 -15.90 -2.64 2.39
N LYS A 129 -15.90 -2.83 3.71
CA LYS A 129 -16.33 -1.83 4.70
C LYS A 129 -15.18 -1.10 5.34
N ARG A 130 -14.03 -1.76 5.41
CA ARG A 130 -12.88 -1.28 6.15
C ARG A 130 -11.57 -1.67 5.48
N VAL A 131 -10.62 -0.75 5.47
CA VAL A 131 -9.21 -1.04 5.14
C VAL A 131 -8.34 -0.56 6.29
N SER A 132 -7.45 -1.43 6.75
CA SER A 132 -6.54 -1.20 7.88
C SER A 132 -5.09 -1.38 7.45
N LEU A 133 -4.18 -0.77 8.20
CA LEU A 133 -2.74 -0.92 8.01
C LEU A 133 -1.98 -0.78 9.33
N GLY A 134 -0.74 -1.29 9.33
CA GLY A 134 0.25 -1.02 10.37
C GLY A 134 1.40 -0.18 9.81
N VAL A 135 1.92 0.73 10.63
CA VAL A 135 3.06 1.56 10.24
C VAL A 135 3.95 1.83 11.45
N PHE A 136 5.26 1.71 11.27
CA PHE A 136 6.20 2.04 12.35
C PHE A 136 6.23 3.54 12.62
N GLU A 137 6.24 3.93 13.89
CA GLU A 137 6.21 5.34 14.31
C GLU A 137 7.36 6.19 13.74
N TYR A 138 8.48 5.54 13.37
CA TYR A 138 9.62 6.20 12.74
C TYR A 138 9.48 6.35 11.22
N ASN A 139 8.31 6.05 10.64
CA ASN A 139 8.01 6.28 9.21
C ASN A 139 7.02 7.45 9.01
N PRO A 140 7.42 8.70 9.33
CA PRO A 140 6.50 9.85 9.22
C PRO A 140 6.05 10.13 7.78
N ARG A 141 6.80 9.67 6.78
CA ARG A 141 6.41 9.81 5.36
C ARG A 141 5.18 8.99 5.03
N ALA A 142 5.17 7.72 5.43
CA ALA A 142 4.03 6.83 5.22
C ALA A 142 2.82 7.31 6.04
N ILE A 143 3.00 7.65 7.31
CA ILE A 143 1.94 8.16 8.18
C ILE A 143 1.23 9.35 7.51
N ARG A 144 1.98 10.37 7.08
CA ARG A 144 1.39 11.53 6.38
C ARG A 144 0.71 11.17 5.06
N SER A 145 1.20 10.14 4.37
CA SER A 145 0.59 9.65 3.13
C SER A 145 -0.78 9.02 3.40
N TYR A 146 -0.87 8.21 4.46
CA TYR A 146 -2.10 7.56 4.89
C TYR A 146 -3.13 8.56 5.43
N GLU A 147 -2.69 9.51 6.28
CA GLU A 147 -3.55 10.61 6.75
C GLU A 147 -4.15 11.40 5.58
N LYS A 148 -3.34 11.74 4.56
CA LYS A 148 -3.83 12.42 3.34
C LYS A 148 -4.79 11.59 2.51
N ALA A 149 -4.73 10.27 2.59
CA ALA A 149 -5.68 9.37 1.95
C ALA A 149 -6.95 9.14 2.78
N GLY A 150 -7.01 9.69 4.00
CA GLY A 150 -8.18 9.64 4.89
C GLY A 150 -8.09 8.62 6.01
N PHE A 151 -6.97 7.89 6.15
CA PHE A 151 -6.79 6.97 7.27
C PHE A 151 -6.69 7.73 8.60
N ARG A 152 -7.27 7.15 9.65
CA ARG A 152 -7.26 7.66 11.02
C ARG A 152 -6.45 6.75 11.92
N HIS A 153 -5.79 7.32 12.93
CA HIS A 153 -5.12 6.54 13.97
C HIS A 153 -6.15 5.82 14.83
N GLU A 154 -5.93 4.52 15.06
CA GLU A 154 -6.86 3.68 15.84
C GLU A 154 -6.22 2.98 17.01
N GLY A 155 -4.91 2.79 16.95
CA GLY A 155 -4.20 2.11 18.03
C GLY A 155 -2.69 2.23 17.92
N ARG A 156 -2.05 1.79 19.00
CA ARG A 156 -0.58 1.78 19.12
C ARG A 156 -0.14 0.51 19.84
N LEU A 157 0.68 -0.29 19.18
CA LEU A 157 1.35 -1.42 19.81
C LEU A 157 2.71 -0.97 20.30
N ARG A 158 2.79 -0.72 21.60
CA ARG A 158 3.98 -0.13 22.23
C ARG A 158 5.14 -1.09 22.24
N SER A 159 6.35 -0.55 22.01
CA SER A 159 7.62 -1.29 22.15
C SER A 159 7.71 -2.57 21.31
N LEU A 160 6.99 -2.63 20.17
CA LEU A 160 6.95 -3.80 19.32
C LEU A 160 8.32 -4.15 18.75
N LEU A 161 9.06 -3.15 18.28
CA LEU A 161 10.29 -3.34 17.54
C LEU A 161 11.49 -2.83 18.34
N HIS A 162 12.57 -3.60 18.37
CA HIS A 162 13.85 -3.16 18.92
C HIS A 162 14.86 -2.92 17.80
N ARG A 163 15.29 -1.65 17.61
CA ARG A 163 16.31 -1.25 16.64
C ARG A 163 17.20 -0.15 17.18
N GLU A 164 18.50 -0.23 16.91
CA GLU A 164 19.48 0.79 17.30
C GLU A 164 19.44 1.12 18.79
N GLY A 165 19.32 0.06 19.63
CA GLY A 165 19.27 0.22 21.09
C GLY A 165 17.99 0.86 21.64
N ARG A 166 16.99 1.09 20.78
CA ARG A 166 15.72 1.72 21.13
C ARG A 166 14.53 0.84 20.77
N ARG A 167 13.46 0.94 21.58
CA ARG A 167 12.15 0.36 21.30
C ARG A 167 11.30 1.35 20.50
N TRP A 168 10.57 0.81 19.51
CA TRP A 168 9.70 1.55 18.61
C TRP A 168 8.31 0.97 18.60
N ASP A 169 7.33 1.84 18.45
CA ASP A 169 5.93 1.45 18.40
C ASP A 169 5.50 1.16 16.96
N ASN A 170 4.47 0.34 16.83
CA ASN A 170 3.70 0.20 15.60
C ASN A 170 2.34 0.89 15.78
N LEU A 171 2.00 1.75 14.85
CA LEU A 171 0.72 2.45 14.81
C LEU A 171 -0.23 1.68 13.91
N PHE A 172 -1.47 1.50 14.37
CA PHE A 172 -2.56 1.00 13.55
C PHE A 172 -3.39 2.18 13.04
N MET A 173 -3.66 2.17 11.75
CA MET A 173 -4.53 3.15 11.12
C MET A 173 -5.59 2.43 10.28
N GLY A 174 -6.77 3.00 10.20
CA GLY A 174 -7.88 2.45 9.44
C GLY A 174 -8.70 3.54 8.78
N ILE A 175 -9.49 3.15 7.78
CA ILE A 175 -10.49 3.98 7.13
C ILE A 175 -11.74 3.15 6.87
N LEU A 176 -12.91 3.71 7.18
CA LEU A 176 -14.20 3.13 6.88
C LEU A 176 -14.69 3.61 5.51
N ARG A 177 -15.48 2.78 4.85
CA ARG A 177 -16.10 3.13 3.56
C ARG A 177 -16.90 4.43 3.63
N GLU A 178 -17.64 4.62 4.69
CA GLU A 178 -18.48 5.81 4.92
C GLU A 178 -17.60 7.07 4.99
N GLU A 179 -16.49 7.03 5.70
CA GLU A 179 -15.53 8.13 5.79
C GLU A 179 -14.89 8.44 4.43
N TRP A 180 -14.55 7.39 3.68
CA TRP A 180 -14.03 7.55 2.31
C TRP A 180 -15.07 8.18 1.37
N LEU A 181 -16.35 7.80 1.47
CA LEU A 181 -17.42 8.39 0.68
C LEU A 181 -17.62 9.88 1.02
N GLU A 182 -17.60 10.26 2.29
CA GLU A 182 -17.67 11.66 2.72
C GLU A 182 -16.57 12.51 2.07
N LEU A 183 -15.30 12.04 2.10
CA LEU A 183 -14.17 12.73 1.48
C LEU A 183 -14.29 12.89 -0.05
N HIS A 184 -15.08 12.04 -0.71
CA HIS A 184 -15.25 12.04 -2.17
C HIS A 184 -16.59 12.61 -2.64
N HIS A 185 -17.57 12.76 -1.75
CA HIS A 185 -18.84 13.41 -2.03
C HIS A 185 -18.83 14.93 -1.78
N GLU A 186 -17.88 15.46 -1.04
CA GLU A 186 -17.71 16.90 -0.80
C GLU A 186 -17.09 17.68 -2.00
N SER A 187 -17.19 17.15 -3.21
CA SER A 187 -17.01 17.94 -4.43
C SER A 187 -18.36 18.12 -5.15
N PRO A 188 -19.26 18.99 -4.67
CA PRO A 188 -20.37 19.41 -5.52
C PRO A 188 -19.79 20.31 -6.60
N SER A 189 -19.77 19.81 -7.84
CA SER A 189 -19.80 20.72 -8.97
C SER A 189 -20.87 21.76 -8.72
N ALA A 190 -20.49 23.03 -8.66
CA ALA A 190 -21.38 24.17 -8.64
C ALA A 190 -22.52 23.93 -9.65
N ARG A 191 -23.70 23.58 -9.17
CA ARG A 191 -24.91 23.78 -9.94
C ARG A 191 -25.11 25.29 -9.97
N THR A 192 -24.55 25.92 -10.98
CA THR A 192 -24.98 27.22 -11.43
C THR A 192 -26.47 27.13 -11.69
N GLY A 193 -27.24 27.76 -10.81
CA GLY A 193 -28.64 28.02 -11.04
C GLY A 193 -28.76 28.85 -12.33
N VAL A 194 -29.59 28.38 -13.20
CA VAL A 194 -30.24 29.23 -14.20
C VAL A 194 -31.67 29.34 -13.75
N GLY A 195 -32.00 30.55 -13.28
CA GLY A 195 -33.36 31.00 -13.11
C GLY A 195 -34.02 31.24 -14.46
#